data_d0d31a8691afe61157de8575e8526170
#
_entry.id   d0d31a8691afe61157de8575e8526170
#
_cell.length_a   1.000
_cell.length_b   1.000
_cell.length_c   1.000
_cell.angle_alpha   90.00
_cell.angle_beta   90.00
_cell.angle_gamma   90.00
#
_symmetry.space_group_name_H-M   'P 1'
#
loop_
_entity.id
_entity.type
_entity.pdbx_description
1 polymer ?
#
loop_
_entity_poly.entity_id
_entity_poly.type
_entity_poly.pdbx_seq_one_letter_code
_entity_poly.pdbx_strand_id
1 'polypeptide(L)'
;KLRLKGDLLKGVQMENGGILRVEANCVNVELPESLPEDKPDNRILKVCKGIREEEKPVVLVTKDLVLRLKAQILGIEAQDFSTEQVIEEEGQYSGRQICYVAEDKFKEFKKKGVHLKELYLSDEDGNKIQPELTENEFIILKADQSVKKTHLGRVEGKKVVSLEFRKSQPYGIKPRNAGQYFLQEALMKSAEKAPLVIVKGMAGTAKTFYSLAVGLEKVLNNPTGEYRRILICRPN
;
A
#
# COMPACT_ATOMS: atom_id res chain seq x y z
N LYS A 1 11.29 -27.60 7.80
CA LYS A 1 10.32 -28.72 7.59
C LYS A 1 10.52 -29.42 6.23
N LEU A 2 10.77 -28.71 5.11
CA LEU A 2 10.97 -29.33 3.77
C LEU A 2 12.25 -30.16 3.66
N ARG A 3 13.37 -29.71 4.26
CA ARG A 3 14.62 -30.44 4.28
C ARG A 3 14.55 -31.84 4.98
N LEU A 4 13.54 -32.03 5.80
CA LEU A 4 13.29 -33.32 6.47
C LEU A 4 12.54 -34.32 5.58
N LYS A 5 11.98 -33.87 4.43
CA LYS A 5 11.20 -34.72 3.52
C LYS A 5 12.01 -35.31 2.37
N GLY A 6 13.27 -34.87 2.18
CA GLY A 6 14.17 -35.41 1.14
C GLY A 6 15.10 -34.36 0.52
N ASP A 7 15.80 -34.77 -0.54
CA ASP A 7 16.71 -33.95 -1.31
C ASP A 7 15.94 -33.07 -2.33
N LEU A 8 15.95 -31.77 -2.10
CA LEU A 8 15.25 -30.81 -2.96
C LEU A 8 15.82 -30.74 -4.40
N LEU A 9 17.07 -31.12 -4.62
CA LEU A 9 17.66 -31.17 -5.97
C LEU A 9 17.10 -32.35 -6.78
N LYS A 10 16.79 -33.46 -6.10
CA LYS A 10 16.15 -34.62 -6.72
C LYS A 10 14.63 -34.51 -6.83
N GLY A 11 14.06 -33.61 -6.06
CA GLY A 11 12.62 -33.41 -5.96
C GLY A 11 11.98 -34.09 -4.76
N VAL A 12 11.10 -33.40 -4.10
CA VAL A 12 10.36 -33.88 -2.93
C VAL A 12 8.86 -33.89 -3.25
N GLN A 13 8.21 -35.00 -3.02
CA GLN A 13 6.78 -35.16 -3.22
C GLN A 13 6.00 -34.35 -2.17
N MET A 14 5.05 -33.56 -2.62
CA MET A 14 4.16 -32.75 -1.80
C MET A 14 2.84 -33.48 -1.52
N GLU A 15 2.12 -33.06 -0.49
CA GLU A 15 0.85 -33.68 -0.06
C GLU A 15 -0.25 -33.60 -1.13
N ASN A 16 -0.19 -32.60 -2.01
CA ASN A 16 -1.10 -32.44 -3.14
C ASN A 16 -0.73 -33.25 -4.39
N GLY A 17 0.25 -34.16 -4.28
CA GLY A 17 0.73 -34.99 -5.39
C GLY A 17 1.76 -34.33 -6.31
N GLY A 18 2.05 -33.04 -6.15
CA GLY A 18 3.07 -32.33 -6.89
C GLY A 18 4.49 -32.66 -6.40
N ILE A 19 5.50 -32.34 -7.20
CA ILE A 19 6.92 -32.47 -6.85
C ILE A 19 7.53 -31.08 -6.75
N LEU A 20 8.12 -30.76 -5.59
CA LEU A 20 8.92 -29.58 -5.38
C LEU A 20 10.38 -29.90 -5.65
N ARG A 21 11.00 -29.21 -6.61
CA ARG A 21 12.42 -29.33 -6.95
C ARG A 21 13.08 -27.95 -7.00
N VAL A 22 14.32 -27.87 -6.55
CA VAL A 22 15.16 -26.68 -6.73
C VAL A 22 16.04 -26.94 -7.95
N GLU A 23 15.87 -26.11 -8.97
CA GLU A 23 16.69 -26.13 -10.17
C GLU A 23 17.79 -25.07 -10.06
N ALA A 24 19.04 -25.47 -10.19
CA ALA A 24 20.16 -24.57 -9.96
C ALA A 24 20.70 -23.91 -11.23
N ASN A 25 20.86 -24.67 -12.31
CA ASN A 25 21.45 -24.15 -13.54
C ASN A 25 21.08 -25.01 -14.77
N CYS A 26 20.72 -24.36 -15.87
CA CYS A 26 20.70 -24.94 -17.20
C CYS A 26 21.91 -24.40 -17.99
N VAL A 27 23.07 -25.02 -17.85
CA VAL A 27 24.36 -24.52 -18.35
C VAL A 27 24.43 -24.51 -19.87
N ASN A 28 23.70 -25.39 -20.55
CA ASN A 28 23.75 -25.62 -21.99
C ASN A 28 22.79 -24.75 -22.80
N VAL A 29 22.12 -23.79 -22.16
CA VAL A 29 21.14 -22.91 -22.81
C VAL A 29 21.70 -21.51 -22.93
N GLU A 30 21.67 -20.93 -24.11
CA GLU A 30 22.07 -19.56 -24.34
C GLU A 30 20.85 -18.63 -24.40
N LEU A 31 20.97 -17.46 -23.79
CA LEU A 31 19.99 -16.38 -23.91
C LEU A 31 20.42 -15.43 -25.03
N PRO A 32 19.48 -14.67 -25.62
CA PRO A 32 19.83 -13.60 -26.56
C PRO A 32 20.80 -12.58 -25.91
N GLU A 33 21.67 -11.97 -26.70
CA GLU A 33 22.65 -10.95 -26.26
C GLU A 33 22.00 -9.79 -25.48
N SER A 34 20.74 -9.47 -25.76
CA SER A 34 19.94 -8.47 -25.05
C SER A 34 19.61 -8.83 -23.59
N LEU A 35 19.84 -10.09 -23.21
CA LEU A 35 19.56 -10.62 -21.85
C LEU A 35 20.84 -11.23 -21.24
N PRO A 36 21.81 -10.40 -20.82
CA PRO A 36 23.09 -10.88 -20.30
C PRO A 36 22.92 -11.73 -19.04
N GLU A 37 23.72 -12.80 -18.91
CA GLU A 37 23.59 -13.81 -17.85
C GLU A 37 24.06 -13.35 -16.46
N ASP A 38 24.71 -12.22 -16.35
CA ASP A 38 25.18 -11.64 -15.08
C ASP A 38 24.02 -11.18 -14.17
N LYS A 39 22.82 -10.96 -14.75
CA LYS A 39 21.64 -10.55 -14.00
C LYS A 39 20.88 -11.75 -13.42
N PRO A 40 20.56 -11.76 -12.10
CA PRO A 40 19.84 -12.86 -11.46
C PRO A 40 18.53 -13.22 -12.16
N ASP A 41 17.75 -12.24 -12.61
CA ASP A 41 16.48 -12.43 -13.33
C ASP A 41 16.69 -13.25 -14.62
N ASN A 42 17.75 -12.95 -15.35
CA ASN A 42 18.02 -13.62 -16.62
C ASN A 42 18.44 -15.08 -16.41
N ARG A 43 19.03 -15.41 -15.24
CA ARG A 43 19.30 -16.83 -14.88
C ARG A 43 18.01 -17.61 -14.68
N ILE A 44 16.97 -17.00 -14.12
CA ILE A 44 15.63 -17.62 -14.00
C ILE A 44 15.08 -17.92 -15.39
N LEU A 45 15.17 -16.96 -16.31
CA LEU A 45 14.73 -17.15 -17.70
C LEU A 45 15.52 -18.24 -18.42
N LYS A 46 16.82 -18.35 -18.15
CA LYS A 46 17.68 -19.41 -18.68
C LYS A 46 17.20 -20.81 -18.22
N VAL A 47 16.87 -20.94 -16.94
CA VAL A 47 16.31 -22.19 -16.40
C VAL A 47 14.96 -22.52 -17.05
N CYS A 48 14.06 -21.56 -17.15
CA CYS A 48 12.76 -21.76 -17.79
C CYS A 48 12.93 -22.19 -19.25
N LYS A 49 13.85 -21.57 -20.00
CA LYS A 49 14.15 -21.93 -21.38
C LYS A 49 14.69 -23.36 -21.49
N GLY A 50 15.64 -23.74 -20.61
CA GLY A 50 16.21 -25.08 -20.59
C GLY A 50 15.18 -26.18 -20.30
N ILE A 51 14.30 -25.98 -19.31
CA ILE A 51 13.22 -26.94 -19.03
C ILE A 51 12.27 -27.06 -20.20
N ARG A 52 11.98 -25.97 -20.92
CA ARG A 52 11.12 -25.99 -22.11
C ARG A 52 11.76 -26.74 -23.28
N GLU A 53 13.08 -26.65 -23.46
CA GLU A 53 13.83 -27.38 -24.49
C GLU A 53 13.82 -28.91 -24.23
N GLU A 54 13.56 -29.32 -22.99
CA GLU A 54 13.29 -30.73 -22.65
C GLU A 54 11.84 -31.17 -22.97
N GLU A 55 11.11 -30.41 -23.78
CA GLU A 55 9.72 -30.65 -24.18
C GLU A 55 8.70 -30.67 -23.03
N LYS A 56 9.01 -29.97 -21.93
CA LYS A 56 8.09 -29.84 -20.79
C LYS A 56 7.36 -28.51 -20.84
N PRO A 57 6.06 -28.47 -20.55
CA PRO A 57 5.35 -27.20 -20.42
C PRO A 57 5.92 -26.41 -19.23
N VAL A 58 6.22 -25.12 -19.46
CA VAL A 58 6.79 -24.23 -18.44
C VAL A 58 5.92 -22.99 -18.32
N VAL A 59 5.57 -22.65 -17.08
CA VAL A 59 4.92 -21.40 -16.73
C VAL A 59 5.78 -20.71 -15.67
N LEU A 60 6.26 -19.50 -15.98
CA LEU A 60 6.97 -18.65 -15.01
C LEU A 60 5.96 -17.92 -14.14
N VAL A 61 5.97 -18.17 -12.84
CA VAL A 61 5.12 -17.45 -11.88
C VAL A 61 5.98 -16.44 -11.11
N THR A 62 5.70 -15.14 -11.28
CA THR A 62 6.46 -14.07 -10.62
C THR A 62 5.65 -12.79 -10.49
N LYS A 63 5.90 -12.02 -9.42
CA LYS A 63 5.34 -10.67 -9.22
C LYS A 63 6.07 -9.59 -10.05
N ASP A 64 7.28 -9.87 -10.50
CA ASP A 64 8.08 -8.92 -11.25
C ASP A 64 7.54 -8.77 -12.69
N LEU A 65 6.96 -7.60 -12.98
CA LEU A 65 6.41 -7.27 -14.29
C LEU A 65 7.49 -7.31 -15.39
N VAL A 66 8.70 -6.81 -15.10
CA VAL A 66 9.78 -6.76 -16.08
C VAL A 66 10.24 -8.19 -16.44
N LEU A 67 10.33 -9.04 -15.43
CA LEU A 67 10.69 -10.45 -15.63
C LEU A 67 9.61 -11.18 -16.46
N ARG A 68 8.32 -10.92 -16.22
CA ARG A 68 7.21 -11.46 -17.04
C ARG A 68 7.28 -11.02 -18.49
N LEU A 69 7.55 -9.73 -18.73
CA LEU A 69 7.70 -9.20 -20.10
C LEU A 69 8.89 -9.84 -20.83
N LYS A 70 10.03 -10.00 -20.15
CA LYS A 70 11.21 -10.70 -20.70
C LYS A 70 10.90 -12.18 -21.03
N ALA A 71 10.14 -12.87 -20.16
CA ALA A 71 9.71 -14.25 -20.41
C ALA A 71 8.83 -14.35 -21.67
N GLN A 72 7.90 -13.42 -21.85
CA GLN A 72 7.05 -13.37 -23.06
C GLN A 72 7.87 -13.14 -24.33
N ILE A 73 8.90 -12.30 -24.32
CA ILE A 73 9.83 -12.10 -25.46
C ILE A 73 10.51 -13.42 -25.84
N LEU A 74 10.83 -14.27 -24.86
CA LEU A 74 11.40 -15.61 -25.09
C LEU A 74 10.35 -16.68 -25.42
N GLY A 75 9.08 -16.30 -25.56
CA GLY A 75 7.97 -17.22 -25.79
C GLY A 75 7.66 -18.14 -24.60
N ILE A 76 8.07 -17.75 -23.38
CA ILE A 76 7.77 -18.46 -22.14
C ILE A 76 6.47 -17.89 -21.57
N GLU A 77 5.51 -18.77 -21.28
CA GLU A 77 4.29 -18.34 -20.58
C GLU A 77 4.64 -17.82 -19.19
N ALA A 78 4.08 -16.64 -18.83
CA ALA A 78 4.35 -16.02 -17.55
C ALA A 78 3.07 -15.52 -16.90
N GLN A 79 2.91 -15.80 -15.61
CA GLN A 79 1.73 -15.47 -14.81
C GLN A 79 2.10 -14.70 -13.56
N ASP A 80 1.17 -13.87 -13.07
CA ASP A 80 1.31 -13.22 -11.77
C ASP A 80 0.98 -14.20 -10.64
N PHE A 81 1.68 -14.05 -9.51
CA PHE A 81 1.36 -14.80 -8.31
C PHE A 81 0.15 -14.14 -7.60
N SER A 82 -1.05 -14.56 -7.99
CA SER A 82 -2.31 -13.91 -7.57
C SER A 82 -2.81 -14.30 -6.18
N THR A 83 -2.31 -15.39 -5.58
CA THR A 83 -2.81 -15.90 -4.27
C THR A 83 -2.51 -14.99 -3.07
N GLU A 84 -1.64 -14.00 -3.22
CA GLU A 84 -1.41 -12.97 -2.18
C GLU A 84 -2.11 -11.63 -2.48
N GLN A 85 -2.83 -11.54 -3.58
CA GLN A 85 -3.68 -10.38 -3.80
C GLN A 85 -4.90 -10.55 -2.90
N VAL A 86 -4.99 -9.71 -1.88
CA VAL A 86 -6.29 -9.47 -1.25
C VAL A 86 -7.17 -8.93 -2.38
N ILE A 87 -8.21 -9.68 -2.73
CA ILE A 87 -9.22 -9.22 -3.69
C ILE A 87 -9.67 -7.86 -3.15
N GLU A 88 -9.47 -6.79 -3.92
CA GLU A 88 -10.07 -5.51 -3.60
C GLU A 88 -11.57 -5.67 -3.84
N GLU A 89 -12.28 -6.12 -2.82
CA GLU A 89 -13.73 -6.12 -2.84
C GLU A 89 -14.20 -4.67 -2.95
N GLU A 90 -15.10 -4.40 -3.86
CA GLU A 90 -15.84 -3.15 -3.92
C GLU A 90 -16.45 -2.92 -2.52
N GLY A 91 -16.03 -1.86 -1.83
CA GLY A 91 -16.43 -1.59 -0.44
C GLY A 91 -15.34 -1.78 0.63
N GLN A 92 -14.10 -2.16 0.27
CA GLN A 92 -13.03 -2.29 1.26
C GLN A 92 -12.74 -0.93 1.93
N TYR A 93 -12.67 -0.93 3.25
CA TYR A 93 -12.33 0.24 4.06
C TYR A 93 -11.01 0.87 3.61
N SER A 94 -11.07 2.10 3.12
CA SER A 94 -9.93 2.84 2.59
C SER A 94 -9.26 3.75 3.62
N GLY A 95 -9.84 3.92 4.79
CA GLY A 95 -9.42 4.86 5.83
C GLY A 95 -9.78 6.31 5.52
N ARG A 96 -10.45 6.58 4.39
CA ARG A 96 -10.90 7.93 3.99
C ARG A 96 -12.16 7.88 3.16
N GLN A 97 -12.99 8.93 3.31
CA GLN A 97 -14.23 9.09 2.55
C GLN A 97 -14.41 10.54 2.07
N ILE A 98 -15.15 10.72 0.98
CA ILE A 98 -15.57 12.04 0.52
C ILE A 98 -17.01 12.25 1.02
N CYS A 99 -17.22 13.25 1.85
CA CYS A 99 -18.53 13.59 2.38
C CYS A 99 -18.93 15.02 2.00
N TYR A 100 -20.23 15.23 1.88
CA TYR A 100 -20.82 16.51 1.59
C TYR A 100 -21.51 17.07 2.83
N VAL A 101 -21.63 18.40 2.87
CA VAL A 101 -22.29 19.12 3.94
C VAL A 101 -22.86 20.43 3.38
N ALA A 102 -23.91 20.97 4.03
CA ALA A 102 -24.48 22.27 3.69
C ALA A 102 -23.42 23.39 3.79
N GLU A 103 -23.56 24.40 2.94
CA GLU A 103 -22.51 25.43 2.78
C GLU A 103 -22.25 26.28 4.04
N ASP A 104 -23.27 26.53 4.85
CA ASP A 104 -23.13 27.22 6.14
C ASP A 104 -22.25 26.44 7.11
N LYS A 105 -22.47 25.11 7.23
CA LYS A 105 -21.66 24.19 8.04
C LYS A 105 -20.25 24.05 7.51
N PHE A 106 -20.08 24.03 6.19
CA PHE A 106 -18.77 24.01 5.56
C PHE A 106 -17.93 25.24 5.93
N LYS A 107 -18.54 26.43 5.99
CA LYS A 107 -17.86 27.67 6.39
C LYS A 107 -17.44 27.64 7.87
N GLU A 108 -18.25 27.05 8.73
CA GLU A 108 -18.00 26.94 10.16
C GLU A 108 -17.05 25.79 10.55
N PHE A 109 -16.81 24.85 9.63
CA PHE A 109 -16.07 23.61 9.90
C PHE A 109 -14.75 23.81 10.66
N LYS A 110 -13.95 24.78 10.26
CA LYS A 110 -12.62 25.02 10.89
C LYS A 110 -12.71 25.42 12.36
N LYS A 111 -13.84 26.01 12.77
CA LYS A 111 -14.01 26.51 14.15
C LYS A 111 -14.69 25.51 15.06
N LYS A 112 -15.70 24.82 14.57
CA LYS A 112 -16.61 24.01 15.40
C LYS A 112 -16.63 22.53 15.03
N GLY A 113 -16.00 22.14 13.88
CA GLY A 113 -16.22 20.84 13.25
C GLY A 113 -17.65 20.72 12.74
N VAL A 114 -18.01 19.54 12.25
CA VAL A 114 -19.36 19.19 11.76
C VAL A 114 -19.79 17.89 12.39
N HIS A 115 -21.05 17.83 12.84
CA HIS A 115 -21.61 16.61 13.43
C HIS A 115 -21.81 15.54 12.35
N LEU A 116 -21.54 14.26 12.66
CA LEU A 116 -21.65 13.17 11.69
C LEU A 116 -23.03 13.09 11.03
N LYS A 117 -24.10 13.42 11.76
CA LYS A 117 -25.48 13.45 11.24
C LYS A 117 -25.75 14.54 10.17
N GLU A 118 -24.88 15.53 10.07
CA GLU A 118 -25.00 16.63 9.09
C GLU A 118 -24.27 16.30 7.78
N LEU A 119 -23.52 15.19 7.75
CA LEU A 119 -22.79 14.71 6.59
C LEU A 119 -23.67 13.81 5.73
N TYR A 120 -23.41 13.81 4.43
CA TYR A 120 -24.04 12.85 3.51
C TYR A 120 -23.09 12.46 2.38
N LEU A 121 -23.35 11.30 1.80
CA LEU A 121 -22.83 10.87 0.50
C LEU A 121 -23.86 11.18 -0.56
N SER A 122 -23.45 11.33 -1.80
CA SER A 122 -24.34 11.36 -2.95
C SER A 122 -24.24 10.04 -3.69
N ASP A 123 -25.36 9.33 -3.89
CA ASP A 123 -25.41 8.16 -4.75
C ASP A 123 -25.39 8.57 -6.25
N GLU A 124 -25.46 7.60 -7.14
CA GLU A 124 -25.49 7.79 -8.59
C GLU A 124 -26.73 8.58 -9.04
N ASP A 125 -27.83 8.47 -8.32
CA ASP A 125 -29.08 9.17 -8.58
C ASP A 125 -29.15 10.57 -7.92
N GLY A 126 -28.11 10.95 -7.17
CA GLY A 126 -28.03 12.23 -6.46
C GLY A 126 -28.77 12.27 -5.11
N ASN A 127 -29.24 11.14 -4.60
CA ASN A 127 -29.87 11.08 -3.28
C ASN A 127 -28.83 11.21 -2.17
N LYS A 128 -29.26 11.77 -1.03
CA LYS A 128 -28.42 11.92 0.16
C LYS A 128 -28.49 10.68 1.02
N ILE A 129 -27.33 10.03 1.18
CA ILE A 129 -27.17 8.84 2.03
C ILE A 129 -26.31 9.20 3.25
N GLN A 130 -26.72 8.74 4.44
CA GLN A 130 -25.92 8.91 5.65
C GLN A 130 -24.66 8.04 5.58
N PRO A 131 -23.44 8.62 5.70
CA PRO A 131 -22.23 7.81 5.71
C PRO A 131 -22.09 7.02 7.01
N GLU A 132 -21.60 5.77 6.90
CA GLU A 132 -21.09 5.01 8.02
C GLU A 132 -19.62 5.36 8.22
N LEU A 133 -19.31 6.02 9.32
CA LEU A 133 -17.98 6.53 9.61
C LEU A 133 -17.45 5.97 10.92
N THR A 134 -16.15 5.63 10.92
CA THR A 134 -15.46 5.07 12.08
C THR A 134 -14.51 6.08 12.72
N GLU A 135 -14.17 5.85 14.00
CA GLU A 135 -13.19 6.68 14.72
C GLU A 135 -11.85 6.75 13.96
N ASN A 136 -11.26 7.93 13.89
CA ASN A 136 -10.03 8.23 13.15
C ASN A 136 -10.15 8.17 11.61
N GLU A 137 -11.30 7.90 11.04
CA GLU A 137 -11.47 7.95 9.59
C GLU A 137 -11.27 9.36 9.04
N PHE A 138 -10.57 9.46 7.91
CA PHE A 138 -10.29 10.74 7.28
C PHE A 138 -11.37 11.15 6.31
N ILE A 139 -11.73 12.45 6.33
CA ILE A 139 -12.80 12.99 5.52
C ILE A 139 -12.29 14.11 4.61
N ILE A 140 -12.58 13.97 3.31
CA ILE A 140 -12.51 15.07 2.35
C ILE A 140 -13.89 15.70 2.31
N LEU A 141 -14.07 16.80 3.04
CA LEU A 141 -15.34 17.49 3.17
C LEU A 141 -15.53 18.44 2.01
N LYS A 142 -16.69 18.38 1.36
CA LYS A 142 -17.12 19.26 0.27
C LYS A 142 -18.41 19.99 0.64
N ALA A 143 -18.55 21.22 0.16
CA ALA A 143 -19.85 21.91 0.22
C ALA A 143 -20.77 21.39 -0.89
N ASP A 144 -22.07 21.28 -0.62
CA ASP A 144 -23.07 20.78 -1.57
C ASP A 144 -23.21 21.65 -2.83
N GLN A 145 -22.95 22.95 -2.74
CA GLN A 145 -23.07 23.90 -3.84
C GLN A 145 -21.72 24.31 -4.49
N SER A 146 -20.57 23.90 -3.92
CA SER A 146 -19.25 24.30 -4.38
C SER A 146 -18.27 23.16 -4.42
N VAL A 147 -18.18 22.47 -5.56
CA VAL A 147 -17.26 21.33 -5.78
C VAL A 147 -15.77 21.74 -5.71
N LYS A 148 -15.44 23.03 -5.85
CA LYS A 148 -14.05 23.52 -5.93
C LYS A 148 -13.35 23.63 -4.57
N LYS A 149 -14.08 23.89 -3.49
CA LYS A 149 -13.49 24.05 -2.15
C LYS A 149 -13.62 22.76 -1.34
N THR A 150 -12.52 22.33 -0.74
CA THR A 150 -12.49 21.16 0.12
C THR A 150 -11.85 21.48 1.46
N HIS A 151 -12.33 20.83 2.52
CA HIS A 151 -11.65 20.77 3.80
C HIS A 151 -11.22 19.35 4.10
N LEU A 152 -10.11 19.20 4.78
CA LEU A 152 -9.63 17.89 5.27
C LEU A 152 -9.94 17.79 6.75
N GLY A 153 -10.54 16.69 7.14
CA GLY A 153 -10.92 16.43 8.51
C GLY A 153 -10.69 14.99 8.92
N ARG A 154 -10.94 14.71 10.18
CA ARG A 154 -10.84 13.39 10.80
C ARG A 154 -12.06 13.20 11.71
N VAL A 155 -12.58 11.99 11.76
CA VAL A 155 -13.64 11.62 12.69
C VAL A 155 -13.07 11.57 14.10
N GLU A 156 -13.71 12.28 15.02
CA GLU A 156 -13.42 12.27 16.45
C GLU A 156 -14.75 12.26 17.24
N GLY A 157 -15.06 11.12 17.80
CA GLY A 157 -16.34 10.89 18.46
C GLY A 157 -17.52 11.09 17.52
N LYS A 158 -18.40 12.06 17.82
CA LYS A 158 -19.62 12.34 17.04
C LYS A 158 -19.45 13.45 15.99
N LYS A 159 -18.21 13.88 15.72
CA LYS A 159 -17.92 14.99 14.82
C LYS A 159 -16.78 14.66 13.88
N VAL A 160 -16.77 15.37 12.74
CA VAL A 160 -15.56 15.55 11.93
C VAL A 160 -14.91 16.86 12.34
N VAL A 161 -13.63 16.78 12.73
CA VAL A 161 -12.83 17.92 13.15
C VAL A 161 -11.74 18.23 12.13
N SER A 162 -11.25 19.46 12.12
CA SER A 162 -10.13 19.85 11.26
C SER A 162 -8.85 19.13 11.69
N LEU A 163 -7.96 18.84 10.74
CA LEU A 163 -6.66 18.23 11.03
C LEU A 163 -5.85 19.14 11.97
N GLU A 164 -5.35 18.57 13.06
CA GLU A 164 -4.56 19.24 14.08
C GLU A 164 -3.17 19.64 13.57
N PHE A 165 -2.52 18.70 12.85
CA PHE A 165 -1.16 18.87 12.37
C PHE A 165 -1.05 19.42 10.95
N ARG A 166 -2.11 20.03 10.44
CA ARG A 166 -2.15 20.56 9.06
C ARG A 166 -1.03 21.55 8.74
N LYS A 167 -0.62 22.36 9.70
CA LYS A 167 0.44 23.36 9.54
C LYS A 167 1.83 22.85 9.92
N SER A 168 1.92 21.68 10.53
CA SER A 168 3.18 21.07 10.92
C SER A 168 4.01 20.68 9.71
N GLN A 169 5.31 20.73 9.88
CA GLN A 169 6.29 20.35 8.85
C GLN A 169 7.32 19.42 9.51
N PRO A 170 6.94 18.16 9.76
CA PRO A 170 7.84 17.22 10.44
C PRO A 170 9.14 17.11 9.67
N TYR A 171 10.23 17.37 10.37
CA TYR A 171 11.58 17.42 9.80
C TYR A 171 11.71 18.29 8.54
N GLY A 172 10.96 19.43 8.51
CA GLY A 172 10.93 20.37 7.38
C GLY A 172 10.09 19.93 6.16
N ILE A 173 9.43 18.78 6.21
CA ILE A 173 8.67 18.22 5.09
C ILE A 173 7.24 18.78 5.06
N LYS A 174 6.82 19.25 3.89
CA LYS A 174 5.45 19.76 3.65
C LYS A 174 4.61 18.75 2.87
N PRO A 175 3.37 18.46 3.31
CA PRO A 175 2.43 17.67 2.52
C PRO A 175 2.07 18.35 1.20
N ARG A 176 1.99 17.58 0.12
CA ARG A 176 1.66 18.06 -1.24
C ARG A 176 0.25 17.69 -1.68
N ASN A 177 -0.38 16.71 -1.05
CA ASN A 177 -1.72 16.23 -1.39
C ASN A 177 -2.47 15.76 -0.15
N ALA A 178 -3.79 15.53 -0.29
CA ALA A 178 -4.66 15.11 0.81
C ALA A 178 -4.16 13.83 1.51
N GLY A 179 -3.67 12.83 0.77
CA GLY A 179 -3.14 11.59 1.34
C GLY A 179 -1.94 11.81 2.24
N GLN A 180 -1.03 12.72 1.87
CA GLN A 180 0.12 13.08 2.71
C GLN A 180 -0.29 13.89 3.94
N TYR A 181 -1.31 14.74 3.85
CA TYR A 181 -1.90 15.40 5.03
C TYR A 181 -2.50 14.39 6.00
N PHE A 182 -3.22 13.39 5.50
CA PHE A 182 -3.80 12.34 6.34
C PHE A 182 -2.71 11.46 6.97
N LEU A 183 -1.69 11.09 6.21
CA LEU A 183 -0.55 10.34 6.72
C LEU A 183 0.17 11.11 7.83
N GLN A 184 0.44 12.40 7.61
CA GLN A 184 1.04 13.27 8.62
C GLN A 184 0.18 13.33 9.89
N GLU A 185 -1.11 13.59 9.74
CA GLU A 185 -2.05 13.65 10.86
C GLU A 185 -2.05 12.36 11.67
N ALA A 186 -2.15 11.19 11.00
CA ALA A 186 -2.16 9.89 11.68
C ALA A 186 -0.85 9.63 12.44
N LEU A 187 0.29 9.87 11.80
CA LEU A 187 1.61 9.59 12.38
C LEU A 187 2.00 10.58 13.49
N MET A 188 1.52 11.83 13.43
CA MET A 188 1.80 12.85 14.46
C MET A 188 0.97 12.65 15.73
N LYS A 189 -0.15 11.94 15.67
CA LYS A 189 -0.93 11.61 16.89
C LYS A 189 -0.10 10.87 17.93
N SER A 190 -0.48 10.99 19.19
CA SER A 190 0.11 10.20 20.28
C SER A 190 -0.25 8.72 20.15
N ALA A 191 0.55 7.84 20.75
CA ALA A 191 0.29 6.40 20.77
C ALA A 191 -1.05 6.04 21.43
N GLU A 192 -1.56 6.86 22.34
CA GLU A 192 -2.88 6.65 22.95
C GLU A 192 -4.03 6.83 21.96
N LYS A 193 -3.88 7.80 21.02
CA LYS A 193 -4.93 8.11 20.01
C LYS A 193 -4.78 7.29 18.73
N ALA A 194 -3.57 6.95 18.35
CA ALA A 194 -3.26 6.18 17.15
C ALA A 194 -2.08 5.22 17.39
N PRO A 195 -2.29 4.13 18.13
CA PRO A 195 -1.21 3.18 18.51
C PRO A 195 -0.68 2.39 17.29
N LEU A 196 -1.48 2.24 16.26
CA LEU A 196 -1.14 1.53 15.03
C LEU A 196 -1.62 2.34 13.82
N VAL A 197 -0.72 2.58 12.87
CA VAL A 197 -1.05 3.23 11.60
C VAL A 197 -0.64 2.33 10.44
N ILE A 198 -1.61 1.89 9.64
CA ILE A 198 -1.39 1.11 8.43
C ILE A 198 -1.42 2.05 7.24
N VAL A 199 -0.34 2.06 6.44
CA VAL A 199 -0.20 2.96 5.29
C VAL A 199 -0.23 2.16 3.99
N LYS A 200 -1.34 2.23 3.26
CA LYS A 200 -1.51 1.64 1.92
C LYS A 200 -1.39 2.73 0.85
N GLY A 201 -0.76 2.42 -0.26
CA GLY A 201 -0.65 3.33 -1.41
C GLY A 201 0.38 2.86 -2.43
N MET A 202 0.31 3.39 -3.64
CA MET A 202 1.19 3.02 -4.76
C MET A 202 2.67 3.30 -4.45
N ALA A 203 3.57 2.65 -5.16
CA ALA A 203 5.00 2.94 -5.12
C ALA A 203 5.25 4.42 -5.49
N GLY A 204 6.31 5.02 -4.95
CA GLY A 204 6.65 6.42 -5.23
C GLY A 204 5.80 7.48 -4.52
N THR A 205 4.81 7.12 -3.69
CA THR A 205 3.94 8.09 -2.98
C THR A 205 4.54 8.63 -1.68
N ALA A 206 5.83 8.43 -1.45
CA ALA A 206 6.60 8.91 -0.30
C ALA A 206 6.17 8.36 1.08
N LYS A 207 5.53 7.19 1.15
CA LYS A 207 5.07 6.58 2.42
C LYS A 207 6.20 6.42 3.44
N THR A 208 7.23 5.68 3.10
CA THR A 208 8.38 5.42 3.97
C THR A 208 9.13 6.70 4.32
N PHE A 209 9.32 7.58 3.34
CA PHE A 209 9.98 8.86 3.52
C PHE A 209 9.24 9.73 4.56
N TYR A 210 7.91 9.83 4.43
CA TYR A 210 7.09 10.59 5.37
C TYR A 210 7.08 9.98 6.76
N SER A 211 7.00 8.66 6.86
CA SER A 211 7.04 7.94 8.15
C SER A 211 8.36 8.18 8.88
N LEU A 212 9.48 8.18 8.15
CA LEU A 212 10.80 8.50 8.72
C LEU A 212 10.88 9.96 9.16
N ALA A 213 10.40 10.91 8.36
CA ALA A 213 10.41 12.33 8.71
C ALA A 213 9.62 12.61 10.00
N VAL A 214 8.42 12.02 10.13
CA VAL A 214 7.64 12.14 11.38
C VAL A 214 8.30 11.41 12.54
N GLY A 215 8.90 10.25 12.32
CA GLY A 215 9.66 9.54 13.36
C GLY A 215 10.83 10.36 13.87
N LEU A 216 11.61 10.99 12.97
CA LEU A 216 12.72 11.88 13.35
C LEU A 216 12.22 13.10 14.11
N GLU A 217 11.11 13.71 13.68
CA GLU A 217 10.48 14.83 14.40
C GLU A 217 10.13 14.45 15.84
N LYS A 218 9.49 13.30 16.03
CA LYS A 218 9.08 12.80 17.34
C LYS A 218 10.26 12.43 18.26
N VAL A 219 11.37 11.96 17.70
CA VAL A 219 12.55 11.55 18.50
C VAL A 219 13.48 12.72 18.77
N LEU A 220 13.74 13.57 17.77
CA LEU A 220 14.76 14.63 17.88
C LEU A 220 14.20 15.98 18.31
N ASN A 221 13.00 16.33 17.87
CA ASN A 221 12.40 17.65 18.08
C ASN A 221 11.24 17.62 19.09
N ASN A 222 10.95 16.48 19.72
CA ASN A 222 9.89 16.39 20.70
C ASN A 222 10.42 16.78 22.09
N PRO A 223 9.99 17.91 22.65
CA PRO A 223 10.45 18.38 23.96
C PRO A 223 9.99 17.49 25.13
N THR A 224 8.95 16.68 24.94
CA THR A 224 8.41 15.80 26.00
C THR A 224 9.25 14.53 26.22
N GLY A 225 10.15 14.17 25.29
CA GLY A 225 10.97 12.97 25.37
C GLY A 225 10.17 11.64 25.34
N GLU A 226 8.92 11.68 24.84
CA GLU A 226 8.02 10.53 24.79
C GLU A 226 8.60 9.38 23.95
N TYR A 227 9.31 9.72 22.88
CA TYR A 227 9.93 8.75 21.96
C TYR A 227 11.46 8.87 22.02
N ARG A 228 12.15 7.75 22.21
CA ARG A 228 13.63 7.72 22.36
C ARG A 228 14.36 7.20 21.15
N ARG A 229 13.70 6.39 20.29
CA ARG A 229 14.33 5.74 19.13
C ARG A 229 13.30 5.34 18.10
N ILE A 230 13.75 5.18 16.85
CA ILE A 230 13.00 4.60 15.75
C ILE A 230 13.54 3.19 15.52
N LEU A 231 12.64 2.20 15.44
CA LEU A 231 12.97 0.84 15.00
C LEU A 231 12.44 0.66 13.58
N ILE A 232 13.32 0.24 12.67
CA ILE A 232 12.97 -0.01 11.28
C ILE A 232 13.16 -1.50 11.01
N CYS A 233 12.11 -2.16 10.52
CA CYS A 233 12.14 -3.55 10.09
C CYS A 233 11.68 -3.63 8.64
N ARG A 234 12.44 -4.35 7.81
CA ARG A 234 12.07 -4.64 6.43
C ARG A 234 12.23 -6.14 6.21
N PRO A 235 11.22 -6.84 5.68
CA PRO A 235 11.39 -8.23 5.25
C PRO A 235 12.41 -8.27 4.10
N ASN A 236 13.23 -9.30 4.11
CA ASN A 236 14.18 -9.61 3.03
C ASN A 236 13.45 -10.21 1.84
#